data_abc7e4d947dc57aa39d4f69240734008
#
_entry.id   abc7e4d947dc57aa39d4f69240734008
#
_cell.length_a   1.000
_cell.length_b   1.000
_cell.length_c   1.000
_cell.angle_alpha   90.00
_cell.angle_beta   90.00
_cell.angle_gamma   90.00
#
_symmetry.space_group_name_H-M   'P 1'
#
loop_
_entity.id
_entity.type
_entity.pdbx_description
1 polymer ?
#
loop_
_entity_poly.entity_id
_entity_poly.type
_entity_poly.pdbx_seq_one_letter_code
_entity_poly.pdbx_strand_id
1 'polypeptide(L)'
;IELRRKLQKELKALEKEVPKMKNVPLTEFHTKVSAGESLMRMTESIRRYERRDCLKSIKKFLELPNEPRICVIYGLRRTGKTTMLFQAILDMNNDDFKKAVYIKIKKGQSMVMLDHDLKKLERLGYKYIFIDEITFMEDFIDTASILSDIYAAMGMKLLYLELTH
;
A
#
# COMPACT_ATOMS: atom_id res chain seq x y z
N ILE A 1 23.73 -27.43 -27.92
CA ILE A 1 22.40 -27.18 -28.54
C ILE A 1 21.26 -27.51 -27.58
N GLU A 2 21.31 -28.59 -26.83
CA GLU A 2 20.27 -28.89 -25.82
C GLU A 2 20.28 -27.92 -24.64
N LEU A 3 21.45 -27.54 -24.15
CA LEU A 3 21.61 -26.58 -23.04
C LEU A 3 21.04 -25.22 -23.42
N ARG A 4 21.23 -24.77 -24.64
CA ARG A 4 20.73 -23.51 -25.14
C ARG A 4 19.20 -23.51 -25.26
N ARG A 5 18.60 -24.60 -25.68
CA ARG A 5 17.15 -24.80 -25.75
C ARG A 5 16.50 -24.81 -24.34
N LYS A 6 17.19 -25.47 -23.40
CA LYS A 6 16.73 -25.52 -21.99
C LYS A 6 16.73 -24.14 -21.33
N LEU A 7 17.82 -23.38 -21.52
CA LEU A 7 17.93 -22.01 -21.02
C LEU A 7 16.89 -21.07 -21.62
N GLN A 8 16.58 -21.21 -22.91
CA GLN A 8 15.53 -20.43 -23.57
C GLN A 8 14.15 -20.78 -23.04
N LYS A 9 13.85 -22.02 -22.71
CA LYS A 9 12.60 -22.43 -22.08
C LYS A 9 12.47 -21.88 -20.66
N GLU A 10 13.54 -21.90 -19.88
CA GLU A 10 13.57 -21.34 -18.52
C GLU A 10 13.39 -19.81 -18.54
N LEU A 11 14.03 -19.11 -19.46
CA LEU A 11 13.86 -17.66 -19.67
C LEU A 11 12.42 -17.30 -20.03
N LYS A 12 11.81 -18.05 -20.95
CA LYS A 12 10.39 -17.84 -21.31
C LYS A 12 9.43 -18.11 -20.16
N ALA A 13 9.73 -19.11 -19.32
CA ALA A 13 8.95 -19.41 -18.14
C ALA A 13 9.05 -18.28 -17.11
N LEU A 14 10.26 -17.73 -16.88
CA LEU A 14 10.47 -16.58 -16.00
C LEU A 14 9.82 -15.31 -16.52
N GLU A 15 9.88 -15.04 -17.82
CA GLU A 15 9.20 -13.91 -18.46
C GLU A 15 7.68 -13.99 -18.36
N LYS A 16 7.13 -15.20 -18.35
CA LYS A 16 5.69 -15.42 -18.13
C LYS A 16 5.26 -15.21 -16.66
N GLU A 17 6.12 -15.51 -15.69
CA GLU A 17 5.83 -15.28 -14.26
C GLU A 17 5.86 -13.80 -13.89
N VAL A 18 6.81 -13.02 -14.40
CA VAL A 18 6.96 -11.58 -14.13
C VAL A 18 5.72 -10.77 -14.57
N PRO A 19 5.12 -10.97 -15.78
CA PRO A 19 3.87 -10.31 -16.13
C PRO A 19 2.67 -10.75 -15.28
N LYS A 20 2.60 -12.00 -14.83
CA LYS A 20 1.52 -12.49 -13.96
C LYS A 20 1.51 -11.81 -12.59
N MET A 21 2.65 -11.50 -12.01
CA MET A 21 2.77 -10.73 -10.76
C MET A 21 2.34 -9.28 -10.92
N LYS A 22 2.51 -8.68 -12.11
CA LYS A 22 2.09 -7.32 -12.44
C LYS A 22 0.61 -7.19 -12.80
N ASN A 23 -0.02 -8.28 -13.21
CA ASN A 23 -1.38 -8.32 -13.77
C ASN A 23 -2.38 -9.05 -12.86
N VAL A 24 -2.12 -9.15 -11.55
CA VAL A 24 -3.15 -9.62 -10.62
C VAL A 24 -4.31 -8.64 -10.68
N PRO A 25 -5.51 -9.08 -11.11
CA PRO A 25 -6.65 -8.18 -11.20
C PRO A 25 -6.96 -7.63 -9.81
N LEU A 26 -6.97 -6.31 -9.68
CA LEU A 26 -7.31 -5.62 -8.43
C LEU A 26 -8.75 -5.92 -7.98
N THR A 27 -9.54 -6.56 -8.82
CA THR A 27 -10.89 -7.06 -8.55
C THR A 27 -10.94 -8.27 -7.63
N GLU A 28 -9.83 -8.97 -7.42
CA GLU A 28 -9.75 -10.14 -6.52
C GLU A 28 -9.59 -9.79 -5.04
N PHE A 29 -9.55 -8.51 -4.70
CA PHE A 29 -9.46 -8.04 -3.33
C PHE A 29 -10.84 -7.70 -2.76
N HIS A 30 -11.03 -7.92 -1.46
CA HIS A 30 -12.27 -7.57 -0.75
C HIS A 30 -12.41 -6.07 -0.54
N THR A 31 -11.29 -5.36 -0.40
CA THR A 31 -11.23 -3.91 -0.27
C THR A 31 -10.85 -3.27 -1.61
N LYS A 32 -10.98 -1.95 -1.71
CA LYS A 32 -10.58 -1.23 -2.92
C LYS A 32 -9.08 -0.97 -2.91
N VAL A 33 -8.33 -1.83 -3.59
CA VAL A 33 -6.87 -1.78 -3.71
C VAL A 33 -6.48 -1.11 -5.02
N SER A 34 -5.57 -0.15 -4.95
CA SER A 34 -5.00 0.53 -6.12
C SER A 34 -3.48 0.44 -6.08
N ALA A 35 -2.87 0.06 -7.20
CA ALA A 35 -1.42 -0.08 -7.33
C ALA A 35 -0.99 0.20 -8.77
N GLY A 36 0.31 0.37 -9.00
CA GLY A 36 0.88 0.54 -10.33
C GLY A 36 0.33 1.76 -11.06
N GLU A 37 -0.08 1.57 -12.31
CA GLU A 37 -0.56 2.66 -13.17
C GLU A 37 -1.80 3.35 -12.62
N SER A 38 -2.74 2.61 -12.05
CA SER A 38 -3.94 3.17 -11.42
C SER A 38 -3.58 4.10 -10.27
N LEU A 39 -2.65 3.68 -9.41
CA LEU A 39 -2.16 4.49 -8.29
C LEU A 39 -1.42 5.73 -8.80
N MET A 40 -0.62 5.59 -9.84
CA MET A 40 0.10 6.72 -10.46
C MET A 40 -0.87 7.80 -10.96
N ARG A 41 -1.95 7.42 -11.61
CA ARG A 41 -2.98 8.36 -12.07
C ARG A 41 -3.64 9.10 -10.92
N MET A 42 -3.92 8.40 -9.82
CA MET A 42 -4.49 9.01 -8.62
C MET A 42 -3.55 10.06 -8.01
N THR A 43 -2.25 9.75 -7.93
CA THR A 43 -1.25 10.64 -7.35
C THR A 43 -0.93 11.84 -8.26
N GLU A 44 -0.99 11.66 -9.57
CA GLU A 44 -0.76 12.76 -10.52
C GLU A 44 -1.77 13.90 -10.39
N SER A 45 -3.00 13.59 -10.03
CA SER A 45 -4.07 14.59 -9.89
C SER A 45 -3.78 15.63 -8.80
N ILE A 46 -2.92 15.32 -7.84
CA ILE A 46 -2.61 16.21 -6.71
C ILE A 46 -1.22 16.86 -6.81
N ARG A 47 -0.50 16.66 -7.90
CA ARG A 47 0.87 17.18 -8.08
C ARG A 47 0.97 18.70 -7.91
N ARG A 48 -0.06 19.44 -8.28
CA ARG A 48 -0.15 20.91 -8.22
C ARG A 48 -0.35 21.47 -6.81
N TYR A 49 -0.75 20.66 -5.84
CA TYR A 49 -1.02 21.14 -4.49
C TYR A 49 0.26 21.39 -3.72
N GLU A 50 0.24 22.45 -2.91
CA GLU A 50 1.35 22.80 -2.05
C GLU A 50 1.62 21.71 -1.00
N ARG A 51 2.89 21.49 -0.71
CA ARG A 51 3.33 20.48 0.23
C ARG A 51 3.42 21.04 1.63
N ARG A 52 2.91 20.30 2.60
CA ARG A 52 2.94 20.67 4.02
C ARG A 52 4.21 20.14 4.68
N ASP A 53 4.66 20.79 5.74
CA ASP A 53 5.84 20.39 6.51
C ASP A 53 5.71 18.99 7.12
N CYS A 54 4.51 18.59 7.53
CA CYS A 54 4.25 17.26 8.09
C CYS A 54 4.52 16.11 7.09
N LEU A 55 4.58 16.40 5.80
CA LEU A 55 4.97 15.42 4.78
C LEU A 55 6.40 14.89 5.02
N LYS A 56 7.29 15.69 5.58
CA LYS A 56 8.66 15.29 5.92
C LYS A 56 8.68 14.13 6.92
N SER A 57 7.78 14.15 7.90
CA SER A 57 7.65 13.09 8.90
C SER A 57 7.18 11.77 8.28
N ILE A 58 6.28 11.83 7.32
CA ILE A 58 5.81 10.65 6.59
C ILE A 58 6.95 10.04 5.76
N LYS A 59 7.68 10.88 5.03
CA LYS A 59 8.83 10.42 4.24
C LYS A 59 9.90 9.77 5.12
N LYS A 60 10.19 10.37 6.26
CA LYS A 60 11.14 9.84 7.24
C LYS A 60 10.71 8.46 7.73
N PHE A 61 9.41 8.28 8.05
CA PHE A 61 8.86 6.99 8.44
C PHE A 61 9.06 5.93 7.34
N LEU A 62 8.80 6.28 6.08
CA LEU A 62 8.92 5.35 4.96
C LEU A 62 10.37 4.91 4.72
N GLU A 63 11.35 5.76 5.05
CA GLU A 63 12.78 5.51 4.89
C GLU A 63 13.40 4.76 6.07
N LEU A 64 12.71 4.68 7.22
CA LEU A 64 13.23 3.98 8.40
C LEU A 64 13.46 2.48 8.12
N PRO A 65 14.52 1.89 8.71
CA PRO A 65 14.70 0.45 8.63
C PRO A 65 13.54 -0.32 9.26
N ASN A 66 13.45 -1.60 8.96
CA ASN A 66 12.34 -2.47 9.37
C ASN A 66 12.16 -2.53 10.90
N GLU A 67 11.41 -1.58 11.43
CA GLU A 67 10.92 -1.61 12.80
C GLU A 67 9.41 -1.90 12.79
N PRO A 68 8.87 -2.65 13.75
CA PRO A 68 7.43 -2.96 13.80
C PRO A 68 6.63 -1.75 14.27
N ARG A 69 6.58 -0.71 13.44
CA ARG A 69 5.87 0.55 13.70
C ARG A 69 4.87 0.83 12.60
N ILE A 70 3.80 1.50 12.97
CA ILE A 70 2.78 2.02 12.07
C ILE A 70 2.78 3.54 12.13
N CYS A 71 2.63 4.18 10.99
CA CYS A 71 2.40 5.62 10.93
C CYS A 71 0.89 5.90 10.90
N VAL A 72 0.42 6.71 11.84
CA VAL A 72 -0.98 7.11 11.90
C VAL A 72 -1.07 8.62 11.71
N ILE A 73 -1.90 9.04 10.76
CA ILE A 73 -2.17 10.44 10.51
C ILE A 73 -3.57 10.77 11.03
N TYR A 74 -3.62 11.59 12.06
CA TYR A 74 -4.87 12.05 12.66
C TYR A 74 -5.30 13.38 12.05
N GLY A 75 -6.58 13.61 11.97
CA GLY A 75 -7.10 14.91 11.59
C GLY A 75 -8.58 14.90 11.27
N LEU A 76 -9.14 16.10 11.17
CA LEU A 76 -10.53 16.31 10.80
C LEU A 76 -10.76 15.96 9.32
N ARG A 77 -12.03 15.74 8.98
CA ARG A 77 -12.44 15.61 7.58
C ARG A 77 -12.00 16.82 6.76
N ARG A 78 -11.63 16.59 5.51
CA ARG A 78 -11.28 17.63 4.53
C ARG A 78 -10.09 18.51 4.94
N THR A 79 -9.20 18.01 5.77
CA THR A 79 -7.96 18.70 6.14
C THR A 79 -6.77 18.38 5.22
N GLY A 80 -7.01 17.65 4.12
CA GLY A 80 -5.96 17.33 3.16
C GLY A 80 -5.11 16.11 3.51
N LYS A 81 -5.58 15.23 4.39
CA LYS A 81 -4.85 14.01 4.76
C LYS A 81 -4.61 13.08 3.56
N THR A 82 -5.64 12.84 2.77
CA THR A 82 -5.54 12.01 1.56
C THR A 82 -4.58 12.62 0.56
N THR A 83 -4.63 13.94 0.37
CA THR A 83 -3.68 14.66 -0.50
C THR A 83 -2.25 14.46 -0.04
N MET A 84 -2.00 14.60 1.25
CA MET A 84 -0.67 14.43 1.83
C MET A 84 -0.15 12.98 1.66
N LEU A 85 -1.03 12.01 1.82
CA LEU A 85 -0.72 10.61 1.59
C LEU A 85 -0.32 10.37 0.13
N PHE A 86 -1.07 10.91 -0.82
CA PHE A 86 -0.73 10.82 -2.24
C PHE A 86 0.56 11.54 -2.58
N GLN A 87 0.85 12.68 -1.95
CA GLN A 87 2.13 13.37 -2.13
C GLN A 87 3.30 12.50 -1.65
N ALA A 88 3.15 11.81 -0.53
CA ALA A 88 4.17 10.89 -0.04
C ALA A 88 4.42 9.74 -1.03
N ILE A 89 3.36 9.19 -1.62
CA ILE A 89 3.46 8.15 -2.65
C ILE A 89 4.14 8.69 -3.91
N LEU A 90 3.76 9.88 -4.35
CA LEU A 90 4.32 10.53 -5.54
C LEU A 90 5.83 10.77 -5.41
N ASP A 91 6.30 11.03 -4.21
CA ASP A 91 7.72 11.29 -3.93
C ASP A 91 8.56 10.03 -3.75
N MET A 92 7.94 8.85 -3.76
CA MET A 92 8.68 7.58 -3.68
C MET A 92 9.53 7.36 -4.93
N ASN A 93 10.69 6.71 -4.76
CA ASN A 93 11.46 6.27 -5.90
C ASN A 93 10.73 5.15 -6.66
N ASN A 94 11.17 4.86 -7.89
CA ASN A 94 10.49 3.88 -8.74
C ASN A 94 10.44 2.47 -8.15
N ASP A 95 11.50 2.05 -7.47
CA ASP A 95 11.57 0.71 -6.88
C ASP A 95 10.59 0.56 -5.71
N ASP A 96 10.49 1.56 -4.85
CA ASP A 96 9.56 1.58 -3.73
C ASP A 96 8.11 1.73 -4.22
N PHE A 97 7.88 2.57 -5.24
CA PHE A 97 6.55 2.76 -5.82
C PHE A 97 5.96 1.45 -6.37
N LYS A 98 6.78 0.60 -6.95
CA LYS A 98 6.34 -0.73 -7.44
C LYS A 98 5.83 -1.64 -6.32
N LYS A 99 6.26 -1.38 -5.09
CA LYS A 99 5.87 -2.15 -3.90
C LYS A 99 4.83 -1.42 -3.04
N ALA A 100 4.26 -0.33 -3.55
CA ALA A 100 3.29 0.49 -2.84
C ALA A 100 1.87 0.19 -3.31
N VAL A 101 0.93 0.17 -2.37
CA VAL A 101 -0.51 0.06 -2.65
C VAL A 101 -1.29 1.05 -1.80
N TYR A 102 -2.40 1.50 -2.34
CA TYR A 102 -3.37 2.34 -1.66
C TYR A 102 -4.66 1.55 -1.50
N ILE A 103 -5.16 1.50 -0.28
CA ILE A 103 -6.40 0.81 0.07
C ILE A 103 -7.39 1.84 0.61
N LYS A 104 -8.56 1.90 0.00
CA LYS A 104 -9.66 2.73 0.49
C LYS A 104 -10.72 1.84 1.14
N ILE A 105 -10.95 2.03 2.43
CA ILE A 105 -11.96 1.28 3.17
C ILE A 105 -13.32 1.93 2.95
N LYS A 106 -14.33 1.10 2.71
CA LYS A 106 -15.72 1.52 2.54
C LYS A 106 -16.55 1.06 3.73
N LYS A 107 -17.64 1.76 3.97
CA LYS A 107 -18.64 1.38 4.99
C LYS A 107 -19.12 -0.06 4.75
N GLY A 108 -19.18 -0.84 5.81
CA GLY A 108 -19.57 -2.26 5.74
C GLY A 108 -18.40 -3.23 5.54
N GLN A 109 -17.19 -2.75 5.33
CA GLN A 109 -16.00 -3.59 5.29
C GLN A 109 -15.48 -3.87 6.70
N SER A 110 -14.83 -5.03 6.89
CA SER A 110 -14.36 -5.50 8.19
C SER A 110 -12.86 -5.76 8.20
N MET A 111 -12.30 -5.94 9.40
CA MET A 111 -10.91 -6.32 9.57
C MET A 111 -10.57 -7.65 8.90
N VAL A 112 -11.51 -8.61 8.90
CA VAL A 112 -11.31 -9.91 8.23
C VAL A 112 -11.04 -9.74 6.74
N MET A 113 -11.76 -8.85 6.09
CA MET A 113 -11.57 -8.51 4.67
C MET A 113 -10.21 -7.87 4.43
N LEU A 114 -9.84 -6.90 5.27
CA LEU A 114 -8.54 -6.22 5.18
C LEU A 114 -7.39 -7.20 5.46
N ASP A 115 -7.51 -8.05 6.46
CA ASP A 115 -6.52 -9.06 6.80
C ASP A 115 -6.27 -10.03 5.63
N HIS A 116 -7.32 -10.49 4.99
CA HIS A 116 -7.22 -11.33 3.80
C HIS A 116 -6.45 -10.63 2.67
N ASP A 117 -6.77 -9.38 2.41
CA ASP A 117 -6.12 -8.59 1.37
C ASP A 117 -4.65 -8.30 1.70
N LEU A 118 -4.34 -7.98 2.95
CA LEU A 118 -2.96 -7.72 3.39
C LEU A 118 -2.07 -8.96 3.28
N LYS A 119 -2.59 -10.12 3.63
CA LYS A 119 -1.87 -11.40 3.44
C LYS A 119 -1.57 -11.66 1.97
N LYS A 120 -2.53 -11.38 1.11
CA LYS A 120 -2.36 -11.53 -0.33
C LYS A 120 -1.33 -10.54 -0.88
N LEU A 121 -1.38 -9.29 -0.45
CA LEU A 121 -0.42 -8.26 -0.85
C LEU A 121 1.00 -8.58 -0.38
N GLU A 122 1.16 -9.10 0.82
CA GLU A 122 2.45 -9.55 1.33
C GLU A 122 3.05 -10.64 0.46
N ARG A 123 2.26 -11.65 0.10
CA ARG A 123 2.69 -12.75 -0.79
C ARG A 123 3.07 -12.25 -2.18
N LEU A 124 2.41 -11.20 -2.67
CA LEU A 124 2.72 -10.58 -3.97
C LEU A 124 3.95 -9.68 -3.93
N GLY A 125 4.55 -9.46 -2.75
CA GLY A 125 5.77 -8.67 -2.60
C GLY A 125 5.55 -7.19 -2.35
N TYR A 126 4.33 -6.75 -2.07
CA TYR A 126 4.07 -5.37 -1.69
C TYR A 126 4.56 -5.10 -0.27
N LYS A 127 5.15 -3.93 -0.06
CA LYS A 127 5.78 -3.54 1.20
C LYS A 127 5.15 -2.30 1.82
N TYR A 128 4.80 -1.31 1.02
CA TYR A 128 4.29 -0.01 1.48
C TYR A 128 2.78 0.02 1.32
N ILE A 129 2.06 0.03 2.43
CA ILE A 129 0.60 -0.05 2.46
C ILE A 129 0.04 1.24 3.03
N PHE A 130 -0.74 1.94 2.23
CA PHE A 130 -1.42 3.19 2.59
C PHE A 130 -2.91 2.92 2.69
N ILE A 131 -3.48 3.09 3.88
CA ILE A 131 -4.90 2.79 4.13
C ILE A 131 -5.65 4.06 4.45
N ASP A 132 -6.66 4.37 3.65
CA ASP A 132 -7.52 5.53 3.81
C ASP A 132 -8.90 5.13 4.34
N GLU A 133 -9.49 6.01 5.12
CA GLU A 133 -10.83 5.85 5.69
C GLU A 133 -11.01 4.59 6.55
N ILE A 134 -9.95 4.18 7.26
CA ILE A 134 -9.95 2.98 8.09
C ILE A 134 -11.04 3.01 9.19
N THR A 135 -11.44 4.20 9.63
CA THR A 135 -12.48 4.39 10.64
C THR A 135 -13.88 3.96 10.19
N PHE A 136 -14.08 3.70 8.89
CA PHE A 136 -15.32 3.12 8.38
C PHE A 136 -15.50 1.65 8.76
N MET A 137 -14.43 0.97 9.19
CA MET A 137 -14.56 -0.39 9.69
C MET A 137 -15.20 -0.39 11.08
N GLU A 138 -16.20 -1.25 11.27
CA GLU A 138 -16.93 -1.34 12.54
C GLU A 138 -16.03 -1.83 13.69
N ASP A 139 -15.07 -2.68 13.38
CA ASP A 139 -14.14 -3.29 14.32
C ASP A 139 -12.75 -2.59 14.32
N PHE A 140 -12.72 -1.31 13.99
CA PHE A 140 -11.47 -0.55 13.83
C PHE A 140 -10.61 -0.50 15.10
N ILE A 141 -11.23 -0.41 16.27
CA ILE A 141 -10.50 -0.27 17.56
C ILE A 141 -9.55 -1.44 17.79
N ASP A 142 -9.94 -2.64 17.42
CA ASP A 142 -9.12 -3.84 17.57
C ASP A 142 -8.10 -4.02 16.43
N THR A 143 -8.27 -3.26 15.37
CA THR A 143 -7.49 -3.37 14.12
C THR A 143 -6.04 -2.93 14.28
N ALA A 144 -5.81 -1.85 15.01
CA ALA A 144 -4.48 -1.23 15.11
C ALA A 144 -3.44 -2.19 15.69
N SER A 145 -3.80 -2.96 16.70
CA SER A 145 -2.89 -3.96 17.30
C SER A 145 -2.55 -5.08 16.31
N ILE A 146 -3.53 -5.56 15.56
CA ILE A 146 -3.32 -6.61 14.55
C ILE A 146 -2.37 -6.13 13.44
N LEU A 147 -2.55 -4.91 12.95
CA LEU A 147 -1.68 -4.33 11.93
C LEU A 147 -0.24 -4.21 12.41
N SER A 148 -0.05 -3.78 13.66
CA SER A 148 1.28 -3.66 14.27
C SER A 148 1.91 -5.03 14.52
N ASP A 149 1.20 -5.92 15.17
CA ASP A 149 1.76 -7.18 15.67
C ASP A 149 2.02 -8.20 14.56
N ILE A 150 1.25 -8.15 13.48
CA ILE A 150 1.39 -9.11 12.38
C ILE A 150 2.15 -8.49 11.22
N TYR A 151 1.58 -7.47 10.59
CA TYR A 151 2.08 -6.97 9.30
C TYR A 151 3.32 -6.10 9.41
N ALA A 152 3.37 -5.20 10.38
CA ALA A 152 4.58 -4.41 10.62
C ALA A 152 5.75 -5.31 11.06
N ALA A 153 5.48 -6.33 11.87
CA ALA A 153 6.47 -7.31 12.27
C ALA A 153 7.00 -8.16 11.09
N MET A 154 6.21 -8.35 10.04
CA MET A 154 6.62 -9.01 8.80
C MET A 154 7.45 -8.12 7.86
N GLY A 155 7.73 -6.88 8.25
CA GLY A 155 8.51 -5.94 7.46
C GLY A 155 7.69 -5.05 6.52
N MET A 156 6.37 -5.06 6.61
CA MET A 156 5.52 -4.13 5.85
C MET A 156 5.52 -2.77 6.51
N LYS A 157 5.51 -1.73 5.69
CA LYS A 157 5.35 -0.33 6.12
C LYS A 157 3.89 0.07 5.96
N LEU A 158 3.20 0.21 7.08
CA LEU A 158 1.78 0.55 7.12
C LEU A 158 1.58 1.98 7.57
N LEU A 159 0.79 2.71 6.80
CA LEU A 159 0.35 4.05 7.13
C LEU A 159 -1.16 4.13 6.96
N TYR A 160 -1.87 4.64 7.94
CA TYR A 160 -3.30 4.84 7.80
C TYR A 160 -3.76 6.20 8.29
N LEU A 161 -4.89 6.63 7.73
CA LEU A 161 -5.53 7.89 8.07
C LEU A 161 -6.69 7.65 9.02
N GLU A 162 -6.69 8.35 10.15
CA GLU A 162 -7.73 8.28 11.16
C GLU A 162 -8.46 9.61 11.28
N LEU A 163 -9.81 9.55 11.26
CA LEU A 163 -10.63 10.72 11.48
C LEU A 163 -10.78 10.98 12.98
N THR A 164 -10.48 12.20 13.38
CA THR A 164 -10.78 12.69 14.73
C THR A 164 -12.12 13.45 14.71
N HIS A 165 -12.94 13.23 15.73
CA HIS A 165 -14.21 13.91 15.91
C HIS A 165 -14.07 15.21 16.67
#